data_f7bc19e8af8902b061a5a2db3761df8a
#
_entry.id   f7bc19e8af8902b061a5a2db3761df8a
#
_cell.length_a   1.000
_cell.length_b   1.000
_cell.length_c   1.000
_cell.angle_alpha   90.00
_cell.angle_beta   90.00
_cell.angle_gamma   90.00
#
_symmetry.space_group_name_H-M   'P 1'
#
loop_
_entity.id
_entity.type
_entity.pdbx_description
1 polymer ?
#
loop_
_entity_poly.entity_id
_entity_poly.type
_entity_poly.pdbx_seq_one_letter_code
_entity_poly.pdbx_strand_id
1 'polypeptide(L)'
;LDWGDYDNDGDLDLVTSGYTAASTTDQGLEEYTNPITNIYQQDDQGIFIFDSSLYMIDSVGLSSTQWGDYDNDGDLDLLVTGETAEKELITRIYENLEGFTNSNTPPTKPIMLMSNVNIDSVQISWQGGIDANNSTDQGKTLDEALKYHLQMGEDQNYNLSGNVHSIISGNYGTGTMGLRSGNSHIINSLPEGRYQWRVRSVDHSLSFSDWSDWDYFYIDQTPPAVEEIQGS
;
A
#
# COMPACT_ATOMS: atom_id res chain seq x y z
N LEU A 1 -6.47 -13.55 4.63
CA LEU A 1 -5.35 -13.73 3.70
C LEU A 1 -4.78 -12.37 3.30
N ASP A 2 -3.49 -12.33 3.01
CA ASP A 2 -2.77 -11.15 2.53
C ASP A 2 -1.65 -11.56 1.58
N TRP A 3 -1.22 -10.60 0.74
CA TRP A 3 -0.18 -10.78 -0.26
C TRP A 3 1.03 -9.89 0.07
N GLY A 4 2.23 -10.43 -0.02
CA GLY A 4 3.48 -9.70 0.19
C GLY A 4 4.67 -10.52 -0.30
N ASP A 5 5.72 -9.86 -0.72
CA ASP A 5 7.00 -10.45 -1.09
C ASP A 5 7.82 -10.63 0.22
N TYR A 6 7.59 -11.73 0.94
CA TYR A 6 8.18 -11.89 2.27
C TYR A 6 9.61 -12.40 2.24
N ASP A 7 10.04 -13.02 1.14
CA ASP A 7 11.41 -13.51 0.97
C ASP A 7 12.28 -12.65 0.04
N ASN A 8 11.73 -11.48 -0.37
CA ASN A 8 12.40 -10.49 -1.20
C ASN A 8 12.90 -11.05 -2.56
N ASP A 9 12.15 -11.97 -3.15
CA ASP A 9 12.50 -12.54 -4.45
C ASP A 9 11.83 -11.82 -5.64
N GLY A 10 10.88 -10.90 -5.37
CA GLY A 10 10.18 -10.06 -6.34
C GLY A 10 8.81 -10.55 -6.72
N ASP A 11 8.44 -11.75 -6.30
CA ASP A 11 7.13 -12.32 -6.49
C ASP A 11 6.23 -12.05 -5.27
N LEU A 12 4.92 -12.15 -5.46
CA LEU A 12 3.98 -12.00 -4.35
C LEU A 12 3.65 -13.36 -3.75
N ASP A 13 3.98 -13.51 -2.48
CA ASP A 13 3.64 -14.64 -1.66
C ASP A 13 2.28 -14.47 -1.01
N LEU A 14 1.76 -15.56 -0.47
CA LEU A 14 0.44 -15.58 0.11
C LEU A 14 0.45 -16.11 1.54
N VAL A 15 -0.07 -15.33 2.48
CA VAL A 15 -0.44 -15.84 3.81
C VAL A 15 -1.94 -16.10 3.90
N THR A 16 -2.33 -17.24 4.45
CA THR A 16 -3.72 -17.59 4.71
C THR A 16 -3.92 -18.02 6.14
N SER A 17 -5.05 -17.67 6.74
CA SER A 17 -5.44 -18.15 8.07
C SER A 17 -6.94 -18.42 8.13
N GLY A 18 -7.35 -19.30 9.02
CA GLY A 18 -8.75 -19.67 9.19
C GLY A 18 -8.93 -21.08 9.74
N TYR A 19 -10.12 -21.62 9.57
CA TYR A 19 -10.43 -23.01 9.94
C TYR A 19 -10.50 -23.90 8.69
N THR A 20 -9.99 -25.12 8.78
CA THR A 20 -10.05 -26.11 7.69
C THR A 20 -11.24 -27.06 7.79
N ALA A 21 -11.93 -27.11 8.92
CA ALA A 21 -13.07 -27.97 9.10
C ALA A 21 -14.21 -27.27 9.84
N ALA A 22 -15.43 -27.65 9.50
CA ALA A 22 -16.62 -27.32 10.24
C ALA A 22 -17.39 -28.62 10.55
N SER A 23 -17.95 -28.74 11.74
CA SER A 23 -18.81 -29.82 12.16
C SER A 23 -20.12 -29.25 12.71
N THR A 24 -21.18 -30.02 12.64
CA THR A 24 -22.45 -29.65 13.26
C THR A 24 -22.58 -30.44 14.56
N THR A 25 -22.78 -29.75 15.68
CA THR A 25 -23.03 -30.40 16.97
C THR A 25 -24.37 -31.08 16.99
N ASP A 26 -24.61 -31.96 17.95
CA ASP A 26 -25.91 -32.62 18.17
C ASP A 26 -27.07 -31.65 18.41
N GLN A 27 -26.75 -30.38 18.72
CA GLN A 27 -27.72 -29.29 18.90
C GLN A 27 -27.93 -28.46 17.62
N GLY A 28 -27.34 -28.84 16.50
CA GLY A 28 -27.45 -28.15 15.22
C GLY A 28 -26.61 -26.86 15.12
N LEU A 29 -25.62 -26.66 16.02
CA LEU A 29 -24.72 -25.54 15.98
C LEU A 29 -23.48 -25.91 15.13
N GLU A 30 -23.00 -24.96 14.31
CA GLU A 30 -21.75 -25.13 13.60
C GLU A 30 -20.57 -24.93 14.56
N GLU A 31 -19.62 -25.85 14.54
CA GLU A 31 -18.37 -25.76 15.25
C GLU A 31 -17.23 -25.79 14.24
N TYR A 32 -16.41 -24.76 14.27
CA TYR A 32 -15.23 -24.64 13.42
C TYR A 32 -14.01 -25.19 14.16
N THR A 33 -13.26 -26.07 13.49
CA THR A 33 -12.13 -26.77 14.08
C THR A 33 -10.91 -26.74 13.14
N ASN A 34 -9.76 -27.09 13.69
CA ASN A 34 -8.47 -27.11 13.01
C ASN A 34 -8.11 -25.72 12.42
N PRO A 35 -7.77 -24.75 13.29
CA PRO A 35 -7.22 -23.48 12.83
C PRO A 35 -5.92 -23.72 12.07
N ILE A 36 -5.66 -22.89 11.08
CA ILE A 36 -4.42 -22.88 10.29
C ILE A 36 -3.91 -21.45 10.10
N THR A 37 -2.61 -21.34 9.96
CA THR A 37 -1.94 -20.20 9.35
C THR A 37 -0.87 -20.77 8.43
N ASN A 38 -1.01 -20.54 7.14
CA ASN A 38 -0.10 -21.09 6.14
C ASN A 38 0.50 -19.96 5.30
N ILE A 39 1.77 -20.08 4.98
CA ILE A 39 2.45 -19.24 4.01
C ILE A 39 2.79 -20.10 2.79
N TYR A 40 2.62 -19.49 1.64
CA TYR A 40 2.92 -20.10 0.34
C TYR A 40 3.83 -19.14 -0.43
N GLN A 41 5.02 -19.61 -0.76
CA GLN A 41 5.92 -18.94 -1.69
C GLN A 41 5.46 -19.14 -3.13
N GLN A 42 5.53 -18.09 -3.93
CA GLN A 42 5.39 -18.21 -5.37
C GLN A 42 6.74 -18.54 -5.98
N ASP A 43 6.78 -19.49 -6.91
CA ASP A 43 7.99 -19.81 -7.67
C ASP A 43 8.05 -19.04 -8.99
N ASP A 44 9.21 -19.04 -9.68
CA ASP A 44 9.45 -18.40 -10.98
C ASP A 44 8.42 -18.77 -12.08
N GLN A 45 7.59 -19.78 -11.85
CA GLN A 45 6.55 -20.25 -12.77
C GLN A 45 5.14 -19.77 -12.33
N GLY A 46 5.06 -19.02 -11.24
CA GLY A 46 3.80 -18.54 -10.67
C GLY A 46 3.03 -19.62 -9.90
N ILE A 47 3.71 -20.64 -9.40
CA ILE A 47 3.09 -21.73 -8.63
C ILE A 47 3.34 -21.49 -7.14
N PHE A 48 2.26 -21.53 -6.34
CA PHE A 48 2.33 -21.37 -4.89
C PHE A 48 2.72 -22.69 -4.21
N ILE A 49 3.84 -22.68 -3.50
CA ILE A 49 4.40 -23.81 -2.78
C ILE A 49 4.28 -23.52 -1.28
N PHE A 50 3.68 -24.46 -0.54
CA PHE A 50 3.57 -24.33 0.91
C PHE A 50 4.96 -24.30 1.57
N ASP A 51 5.24 -23.21 2.30
CA ASP A 51 6.48 -23.11 3.07
C ASP A 51 6.36 -23.83 4.41
N SER A 52 6.96 -25.00 4.48
CA SER A 52 6.97 -25.83 5.68
C SER A 52 8.08 -25.43 6.69
N SER A 53 8.93 -24.46 6.38
CA SER A 53 10.00 -23.99 7.28
C SER A 53 9.44 -23.12 8.40
N LEU A 54 8.32 -22.45 8.16
CA LEU A 54 7.68 -21.48 9.07
C LEU A 54 6.68 -22.13 10.07
N TYR A 55 7.00 -23.31 10.58
CA TYR A 55 6.17 -24.06 11.53
C TYR A 55 5.98 -23.39 12.91
N MET A 56 6.67 -22.29 13.17
CA MET A 56 6.61 -21.56 14.44
C MET A 56 5.46 -20.55 14.51
N ILE A 57 4.74 -20.31 13.40
CA ILE A 57 3.61 -19.37 13.36
C ILE A 57 2.39 -20.03 13.97
N ASP A 58 1.73 -19.34 14.90
CA ASP A 58 0.50 -19.84 15.51
C ASP A 58 -0.61 -20.02 14.47
N SER A 59 -1.23 -21.19 14.50
CA SER A 59 -2.41 -21.48 13.71
C SER A 59 -3.66 -20.86 14.36
N VAL A 60 -4.39 -20.03 13.62
CA VAL A 60 -5.53 -19.28 14.13
C VAL A 60 -6.76 -19.41 13.23
N GLY A 61 -7.93 -19.46 13.88
CA GLY A 61 -9.24 -19.29 13.26
C GLY A 61 -9.91 -17.99 13.69
N LEU A 62 -11.05 -17.61 13.10
CA LEU A 62 -11.67 -16.29 13.28
C LEU A 62 -10.65 -15.17 13.22
N SER A 63 -9.86 -15.16 12.19
CA SER A 63 -8.53 -14.56 12.17
C SER A 63 -8.39 -13.47 11.11
N SER A 64 -7.37 -12.64 11.30
CA SER A 64 -6.80 -11.78 10.28
C SER A 64 -5.28 -11.91 10.31
N THR A 65 -4.68 -11.93 9.14
CA THR A 65 -3.23 -11.90 8.93
C THR A 65 -2.89 -10.74 8.02
N GLN A 66 -1.74 -10.10 8.26
CA GLN A 66 -1.29 -8.96 7.47
C GLN A 66 0.23 -8.89 7.45
N TRP A 67 0.77 -8.66 6.26
CA TRP A 67 2.18 -8.33 6.09
C TRP A 67 2.46 -6.87 6.41
N GLY A 68 3.65 -6.58 6.91
CA GLY A 68 4.13 -5.22 7.17
C GLY A 68 5.57 -5.22 7.65
N ASP A 69 6.35 -4.26 7.21
CA ASP A 69 7.69 -3.98 7.72
C ASP A 69 7.55 -3.16 9.02
N TYR A 70 7.47 -3.84 10.18
CA TYR A 70 7.12 -3.16 11.44
C TYR A 70 8.33 -2.48 12.09
N ASP A 71 9.54 -2.95 11.82
CA ASP A 71 10.77 -2.42 12.40
C ASP A 71 11.62 -1.62 11.41
N ASN A 72 11.18 -1.54 10.14
CA ASN A 72 11.78 -0.80 9.03
C ASN A 72 13.17 -1.32 8.65
N ASP A 73 13.35 -2.62 8.65
CA ASP A 73 14.59 -3.26 8.23
C ASP A 73 14.59 -3.68 6.74
N GLY A 74 13.42 -3.58 6.07
CA GLY A 74 13.27 -3.78 4.62
C GLY A 74 12.80 -5.17 4.24
N ASP A 75 12.36 -5.98 5.20
CA ASP A 75 11.66 -7.23 4.94
C ASP A 75 10.24 -7.21 5.55
N LEU A 76 9.42 -8.18 5.16
CA LEU A 76 8.03 -8.22 5.62
C LEU A 76 7.88 -9.13 6.83
N ASP A 77 7.33 -8.54 7.88
CA ASP A 77 6.89 -9.21 9.09
C ASP A 77 5.44 -9.63 9.00
N LEU A 78 5.03 -10.55 9.84
CA LEU A 78 3.67 -11.06 9.83
C LEU A 78 2.92 -10.73 11.12
N LEU A 79 1.86 -9.92 11.01
CA LEU A 79 0.87 -9.76 12.07
C LEU A 79 -0.19 -10.85 11.97
N VAL A 80 -0.37 -11.61 13.07
CA VAL A 80 -1.40 -12.64 13.19
C VAL A 80 -2.33 -12.29 14.37
N THR A 81 -3.63 -12.28 14.12
CA THR A 81 -4.64 -12.15 15.17
C THR A 81 -5.75 -13.19 14.95
N GLY A 82 -6.25 -13.78 16.02
CA GLY A 82 -7.31 -14.77 15.93
C GLY A 82 -7.40 -15.66 17.15
N GLU A 83 -8.15 -16.77 17.02
CA GLU A 83 -8.38 -17.75 18.05
C GLU A 83 -7.57 -19.02 17.77
N THR A 84 -6.75 -19.46 18.72
CA THR A 84 -5.95 -20.70 18.63
C THR A 84 -6.85 -21.96 18.79
N ALA A 85 -6.25 -23.14 18.62
CA ALA A 85 -6.95 -24.42 18.87
C ALA A 85 -7.39 -24.56 20.34
N GLU A 86 -6.69 -23.93 21.26
CA GLU A 86 -6.99 -23.90 22.70
C GLU A 86 -8.03 -22.84 23.08
N LYS A 87 -8.63 -22.17 22.08
CA LYS A 87 -9.60 -21.07 22.26
C LYS A 87 -9.02 -19.83 22.94
N GLU A 88 -7.74 -19.62 22.81
CA GLU A 88 -7.07 -18.38 23.23
C GLU A 88 -7.13 -17.34 22.11
N LEU A 89 -7.46 -16.11 22.47
CA LEU A 89 -7.41 -14.97 21.54
C LEU A 89 -6.00 -14.39 21.59
N ILE A 90 -5.33 -14.38 20.45
CA ILE A 90 -3.98 -13.86 20.33
C ILE A 90 -3.90 -12.69 19.33
N THR A 91 -2.89 -11.86 19.55
CA THR A 91 -2.38 -10.90 18.57
C THR A 91 -0.85 -10.94 18.69
N ARG A 92 -0.17 -11.35 17.63
CA ARG A 92 1.29 -11.50 17.61
C ARG A 92 1.88 -10.95 16.33
N ILE A 93 3.08 -10.39 16.46
CA ILE A 93 3.95 -10.06 15.33
C ILE A 93 5.04 -11.11 15.30
N TYR A 94 5.27 -11.67 14.14
CA TYR A 94 6.38 -12.57 13.84
C TYR A 94 7.38 -11.80 13.01
N GLU A 95 8.50 -11.46 13.62
CA GLU A 95 9.62 -10.79 12.99
C GLU A 95 10.30 -11.74 12.01
N ASN A 96 10.52 -11.29 10.79
CA ASN A 96 11.27 -12.02 9.79
C ASN A 96 12.76 -11.84 10.04
N LEU A 97 13.40 -12.86 10.60
CA LEU A 97 14.81 -12.85 10.98
C LEU A 97 15.72 -13.48 9.91
N GLU A 98 15.12 -14.04 8.89
CA GLU A 98 15.86 -14.62 7.78
C GLU A 98 16.44 -13.46 6.98
N GLY A 99 17.69 -13.10 7.24
CA GLY A 99 18.45 -12.21 6.37
C GLY A 99 18.58 -12.88 5.02
N PHE A 100 17.53 -12.75 4.21
CA PHE A 100 17.55 -13.24 2.84
C PHE A 100 18.77 -12.65 2.14
N THR A 101 19.47 -13.48 1.37
CA THR A 101 20.66 -13.05 0.62
C THR A 101 20.34 -11.95 -0.39
N ASN A 102 19.08 -11.67 -0.57
CA ASN A 102 18.51 -10.64 -1.43
C ASN A 102 18.10 -9.46 -0.57
N SER A 103 19.03 -8.54 -0.28
CA SER A 103 18.65 -7.27 0.35
C SER A 103 17.78 -6.48 -0.62
N ASN A 104 16.55 -6.21 -0.23
CA ASN A 104 15.69 -5.30 -0.98
C ASN A 104 16.32 -3.91 -1.07
N THR A 105 16.27 -3.32 -2.25
CA THR A 105 16.70 -1.92 -2.48
C THR A 105 15.46 -1.11 -2.81
N PRO A 106 15.12 -0.09 -2.01
CA PRO A 106 13.95 0.73 -2.29
C PRO A 106 13.92 1.24 -3.74
N PRO A 107 12.76 1.33 -4.36
CA PRO A 107 12.64 1.85 -5.72
C PRO A 107 13.08 3.31 -5.82
N THR A 108 13.35 3.79 -7.01
CA THR A 108 13.66 5.20 -7.24
C THR A 108 12.42 6.07 -7.07
N LYS A 109 12.62 7.33 -6.66
CA LYS A 109 11.51 8.28 -6.54
C LYS A 109 10.87 8.60 -7.89
N PRO A 110 9.55 8.84 -7.95
CA PRO A 110 8.89 9.34 -9.14
C PRO A 110 9.40 10.71 -9.57
N ILE A 111 9.37 10.97 -10.87
CA ILE A 111 9.79 12.22 -11.50
C ILE A 111 8.74 12.74 -12.47
N MET A 112 8.98 13.90 -13.09
CA MET A 112 8.08 14.52 -14.09
C MET A 112 6.63 14.63 -13.60
N LEU A 113 6.46 15.23 -12.43
CA LEU A 113 5.15 15.51 -11.89
C LEU A 113 4.40 16.51 -12.78
N MET A 114 3.12 16.27 -13.02
CA MET A 114 2.26 17.13 -13.82
C MET A 114 0.89 17.27 -13.16
N SER A 115 0.36 18.49 -13.19
CA SER A 115 -0.97 18.83 -12.68
C SER A 115 -1.83 19.43 -13.80
N ASN A 116 -2.86 18.71 -14.21
CA ASN A 116 -3.83 19.20 -15.21
C ASN A 116 -5.10 19.64 -14.48
N VAL A 117 -5.31 20.95 -14.40
CA VAL A 117 -6.34 21.57 -13.56
C VAL A 117 -7.60 21.84 -14.38
N ASN A 118 -8.76 21.54 -13.79
CA ASN A 118 -10.09 21.96 -14.23
C ASN A 118 -10.68 22.92 -13.17
N ILE A 119 -11.95 23.30 -13.33
CA ILE A 119 -12.61 24.31 -12.49
C ILE A 119 -12.60 23.96 -11.00
N ASP A 120 -12.82 22.68 -10.66
CA ASP A 120 -12.91 22.20 -9.28
C ASP A 120 -12.18 20.86 -9.06
N SER A 121 -11.36 20.49 -10.01
CA SER A 121 -10.67 19.20 -10.00
C SER A 121 -9.28 19.31 -10.60
N VAL A 122 -8.43 18.35 -10.26
CA VAL A 122 -7.09 18.20 -10.84
C VAL A 122 -6.85 16.74 -11.18
N GLN A 123 -6.27 16.51 -12.34
CA GLN A 123 -5.61 15.26 -12.65
C GLN A 123 -4.12 15.43 -12.44
N ILE A 124 -3.59 14.76 -11.43
CA ILE A 124 -2.15 14.68 -11.19
C ILE A 124 -1.60 13.41 -11.83
N SER A 125 -0.38 13.51 -12.34
CA SER A 125 0.31 12.39 -12.96
C SER A 125 1.82 12.51 -12.78
N TRP A 126 2.53 11.39 -12.93
CA TRP A 126 3.98 11.31 -12.75
C TRP A 126 4.56 10.22 -13.63
N GLN A 127 5.85 10.31 -13.90
CA GLN A 127 6.61 9.17 -14.38
C GLN A 127 6.97 8.33 -13.16
N GLY A 128 6.63 7.03 -13.21
CA GLY A 128 6.88 6.10 -12.12
C GLY A 128 8.35 5.97 -11.75
N GLY A 129 8.59 5.47 -10.54
CA GLY A 129 9.91 5.01 -10.14
C GLY A 129 10.32 3.75 -10.88
N ILE A 130 11.53 3.34 -10.65
CA ILE A 130 12.10 2.10 -11.15
C ILE A 130 12.63 1.33 -9.95
N ASP A 131 12.27 0.09 -9.83
CA ASP A 131 12.90 -0.80 -8.89
C ASP A 131 14.24 -1.26 -9.48
N ALA A 132 15.34 -0.89 -8.80
CA ALA A 132 16.71 -1.08 -9.28
C ALA A 132 17.32 -2.41 -8.82
N ASN A 133 16.56 -3.27 -8.16
CA ASN A 133 17.07 -4.57 -7.76
C ASN A 133 17.66 -5.31 -8.95
N ASN A 134 18.88 -5.79 -8.75
CA ASN A 134 19.83 -6.15 -9.79
C ASN A 134 19.26 -7.10 -10.87
N SER A 135 19.84 -6.98 -12.03
CA SER A 135 19.65 -7.67 -13.32
C SER A 135 19.60 -9.20 -13.34
N THR A 136 19.40 -9.85 -12.20
CA THR A 136 19.22 -11.31 -12.06
C THR A 136 17.82 -11.71 -11.63
N ASP A 137 16.84 -10.80 -11.75
CA ASP A 137 15.41 -11.00 -11.55
C ASP A 137 14.94 -11.43 -10.15
N GLN A 138 15.76 -11.40 -9.14
CA GLN A 138 15.36 -11.68 -7.77
C GLN A 138 15.14 -10.39 -6.98
N GLY A 139 13.97 -10.24 -6.38
CA GLY A 139 13.60 -9.09 -5.57
C GLY A 139 13.18 -7.83 -6.36
N LYS A 140 12.90 -7.97 -7.65
CA LYS A 140 12.48 -6.83 -8.48
C LYS A 140 10.97 -6.76 -8.65
N THR A 141 10.35 -5.75 -8.05
CA THR A 141 8.99 -5.38 -8.42
C THR A 141 8.95 -4.80 -9.84
N LEU A 142 8.10 -5.33 -10.71
CA LEU A 142 7.91 -4.76 -12.05
C LEU A 142 7.47 -3.30 -11.96
N ASP A 143 8.00 -2.43 -12.82
CA ASP A 143 7.71 -0.99 -12.79
C ASP A 143 6.20 -0.69 -12.85
N GLU A 144 5.42 -1.49 -13.59
CA GLU A 144 3.95 -1.41 -13.65
C GLU A 144 3.23 -1.92 -12.39
N ALA A 145 3.91 -2.73 -11.58
CA ALA A 145 3.36 -3.27 -10.33
C ALA A 145 3.68 -2.40 -9.11
N LEU A 146 4.61 -1.44 -9.24
CA LEU A 146 4.89 -0.48 -8.20
C LEU A 146 3.61 0.22 -7.72
N LYS A 147 3.51 0.40 -6.43
CA LYS A 147 2.47 1.21 -5.78
C LYS A 147 3.00 2.60 -5.52
N TYR A 148 2.09 3.51 -5.21
CA TYR A 148 2.46 4.91 -4.98
C TYR A 148 1.76 5.45 -3.75
N HIS A 149 2.54 6.11 -2.90
CA HIS A 149 2.04 6.85 -1.76
C HIS A 149 2.03 8.33 -2.11
N LEU A 150 0.84 8.92 -2.11
CA LEU A 150 0.59 10.31 -2.49
C LEU A 150 0.37 11.16 -1.25
N GLN A 151 1.00 12.33 -1.21
CA GLN A 151 0.74 13.36 -0.22
C GLN A 151 0.34 14.66 -0.92
N MET A 152 -0.77 15.26 -0.50
CA MET A 152 -1.25 16.54 -1.00
C MET A 152 -1.80 17.38 0.15
N GLY A 153 -1.70 18.69 0.01
CA GLY A 153 -2.26 19.64 0.97
C GLY A 153 -2.31 21.06 0.39
N GLU A 154 -2.98 21.97 1.10
CA GLU A 154 -2.92 23.40 0.76
C GLU A 154 -1.49 23.93 0.97
N ASP A 155 -1.02 24.80 0.09
CA ASP A 155 0.27 25.47 0.25
C ASP A 155 0.19 26.55 1.34
N GLN A 156 0.68 26.22 2.53
CA GLN A 156 0.67 27.11 3.69
C GLN A 156 1.51 28.38 3.55
N ASN A 157 2.44 28.41 2.62
CA ASN A 157 3.24 29.60 2.38
C ASN A 157 2.46 30.70 1.65
N TYR A 158 1.26 30.39 1.20
CA TYR A 158 0.40 31.31 0.46
C TYR A 158 -0.82 31.71 1.30
N ASN A 159 -0.62 32.29 2.46
CA ASN A 159 -1.55 33.04 3.33
C ASN A 159 -3.06 32.65 3.29
N LEU A 160 -3.37 31.42 3.00
CA LEU A 160 -4.70 30.85 3.13
C LEU A 160 -4.74 30.13 4.47
N SER A 161 -5.68 30.49 5.30
CA SER A 161 -5.84 30.01 6.68
C SER A 161 -5.90 28.48 6.77
N GLY A 162 -4.80 27.93 6.92
CA GLY A 162 -4.18 26.70 7.11
C GLY A 162 -4.93 25.52 7.64
N ASN A 163 -5.58 24.74 6.84
CA ASN A 163 -5.74 23.34 7.17
C ASN A 163 -4.94 22.50 6.17
N VAL A 164 -3.88 21.86 6.67
CA VAL A 164 -3.23 20.79 5.93
C VAL A 164 -4.22 19.64 5.87
N HIS A 165 -5.02 19.62 4.84
CA HIS A 165 -5.72 18.42 4.48
C HIS A 165 -4.68 17.48 3.89
N SER A 166 -4.11 16.63 4.75
CA SER A 166 -3.48 15.42 4.26
C SER A 166 -4.59 14.65 3.55
N ILE A 167 -4.75 14.88 2.25
CA ILE A 167 -5.55 13.99 1.41
C ILE A 167 -4.71 12.73 1.27
N ILE A 168 -4.56 12.04 2.38
CA ILE A 168 -4.22 10.64 2.35
C ILE A 168 -5.48 9.99 1.82
N SER A 169 -5.49 9.75 0.56
CA SER A 169 -6.50 8.94 -0.05
C SER A 169 -6.28 7.48 0.33
N GLY A 170 -6.49 7.18 1.57
CA GLY A 170 -6.74 5.86 2.07
C GLY A 170 -8.12 5.90 2.65
N ASN A 171 -9.00 5.06 2.19
CA ASN A 171 -10.19 4.76 2.93
C ASN A 171 -9.73 4.31 4.31
N TYR A 172 -10.02 5.08 5.34
CA TYR A 172 -9.81 4.68 6.72
C TYR A 172 -10.49 3.32 6.92
N GLY A 173 -9.73 2.25 7.06
CA GLY A 173 -10.30 0.95 7.38
C GLY A 173 -9.73 -0.28 6.68
N THR A 174 -8.89 -0.14 5.67
CA THR A 174 -8.15 -1.28 5.14
C THR A 174 -6.66 -1.00 5.32
N GLY A 175 -5.97 -1.82 6.06
CA GLY A 175 -4.58 -1.67 6.51
C GLY A 175 -3.51 -1.59 5.42
N THR A 176 -3.87 -1.33 4.20
CA THR A 176 -2.97 -0.91 3.15
C THR A 176 -2.88 0.60 3.16
N MET A 177 -1.76 1.14 3.54
CA MET A 177 -1.40 2.55 3.73
C MET A 177 -1.74 3.49 2.54
N GLY A 178 -2.95 3.45 2.01
CA GLY A 178 -3.39 4.32 0.92
C GLY A 178 -2.59 4.20 -0.37
N LEU A 179 -1.94 3.06 -0.60
CA LEU A 179 -1.14 2.80 -1.78
C LEU A 179 -2.03 2.73 -3.02
N ARG A 180 -1.58 3.35 -4.10
CA ARG A 180 -2.28 3.41 -5.37
C ARG A 180 -1.52 2.73 -6.46
N SER A 181 -2.25 2.04 -7.32
CA SER A 181 -1.70 1.54 -8.58
C SER A 181 -1.83 2.62 -9.67
N GLY A 182 -0.89 2.61 -10.61
CA GLY A 182 -0.88 3.50 -11.77
C GLY A 182 -0.30 4.88 -11.47
N ASN A 183 0.06 5.59 -12.53
CA ASN A 183 0.85 6.81 -12.52
C ASN A 183 0.02 8.09 -12.60
N SER A 184 -1.27 8.03 -12.29
CA SER A 184 -2.14 9.20 -12.29
C SER A 184 -3.30 9.06 -11.30
N HIS A 185 -3.81 10.20 -10.88
CA HIS A 185 -4.97 10.26 -10.01
C HIS A 185 -5.79 11.51 -10.25
N ILE A 186 -7.13 11.39 -10.18
CA ILE A 186 -8.05 12.53 -10.30
C ILE A 186 -8.61 12.84 -8.91
N ILE A 187 -8.53 14.12 -8.54
CA ILE A 187 -9.07 14.66 -7.31
C ILE A 187 -10.15 15.67 -7.67
N ASN A 188 -11.35 15.45 -7.16
CA ASN A 188 -12.52 16.27 -7.45
C ASN A 188 -12.94 17.10 -6.23
N SER A 189 -13.78 18.11 -6.50
CA SER A 189 -14.40 18.96 -5.47
C SER A 189 -13.39 19.69 -4.59
N LEU A 190 -12.29 20.14 -5.19
CA LEU A 190 -11.31 20.96 -4.53
C LEU A 190 -11.82 22.41 -4.43
N PRO A 191 -11.79 23.03 -3.25
CA PRO A 191 -12.01 24.46 -3.09
C PRO A 191 -11.02 25.31 -3.92
N GLU A 192 -11.39 26.55 -4.18
CA GLU A 192 -10.44 27.52 -4.72
C GLU A 192 -9.25 27.67 -3.78
N GLY A 193 -8.03 27.57 -4.33
CA GLY A 193 -6.81 27.65 -3.53
C GLY A 193 -5.58 27.11 -4.24
N ARG A 194 -4.45 27.36 -3.62
CA ARG A 194 -3.16 26.81 -4.05
C ARG A 194 -2.87 25.53 -3.29
N TYR A 195 -2.46 24.51 -4.03
CA TYR A 195 -2.17 23.17 -3.51
C TYR A 195 -0.74 22.78 -3.86
N GLN A 196 -0.17 21.93 -3.00
CA GLN A 196 1.10 21.25 -3.23
C GLN A 196 0.91 19.76 -3.07
N TRP A 197 1.67 19.00 -3.84
CA TRP A 197 1.63 17.54 -3.74
C TRP A 197 2.99 16.92 -4.08
N ARG A 198 3.18 15.72 -3.61
CA ARG A 198 4.35 14.89 -3.91
C ARG A 198 3.96 13.42 -3.84
N VAL A 199 4.80 12.57 -4.39
CA VAL A 199 4.56 11.14 -4.48
C VAL A 199 5.85 10.36 -4.25
N ARG A 200 5.76 9.16 -3.72
CA ARG A 200 6.87 8.20 -3.63
C ARG A 200 6.42 6.84 -4.09
N SER A 201 7.35 6.05 -4.62
CA SER A 201 7.13 4.67 -5.05
C SER A 201 7.21 3.72 -3.85
N VAL A 202 6.55 2.58 -3.97
CA VAL A 202 6.55 1.50 -2.98
C VAL A 202 6.60 0.18 -3.74
N ASP A 203 7.50 -0.70 -3.39
CA ASP A 203 7.63 -2.05 -3.95
C ASP A 203 6.75 -3.09 -3.23
N HIS A 204 6.92 -4.35 -3.59
CA HIS A 204 6.15 -5.45 -3.02
C HIS A 204 6.55 -5.80 -1.58
N SER A 205 7.78 -5.46 -1.18
CA SER A 205 8.29 -5.59 0.19
C SER A 205 7.95 -4.37 1.06
N LEU A 206 7.07 -3.49 0.59
CA LEU A 206 6.66 -2.25 1.24
C LEU A 206 7.78 -1.24 1.49
N SER A 207 8.95 -1.39 0.87
CA SER A 207 10.03 -0.41 0.93
C SER A 207 9.69 0.83 0.13
N PHE A 208 9.92 2.00 0.73
CA PHE A 208 9.58 3.29 0.16
C PHE A 208 10.78 3.97 -0.48
N SER A 209 10.57 4.52 -1.67
CA SER A 209 11.53 5.49 -2.21
C SER A 209 11.56 6.77 -1.39
N ASP A 210 12.56 7.62 -1.66
CA ASP A 210 12.47 9.03 -1.31
C ASP A 210 11.22 9.66 -1.94
N TRP A 211 10.74 10.74 -1.33
CA TRP A 211 9.69 11.55 -1.92
C TRP A 211 10.20 12.27 -3.19
N SER A 212 9.32 12.43 -4.18
CA SER A 212 9.54 13.39 -5.25
C SER A 212 9.71 14.82 -4.70
N ASP A 213 10.19 15.72 -5.52
CA ASP A 213 10.08 17.14 -5.22
C ASP A 213 8.59 17.54 -5.18
N TRP A 214 8.27 18.66 -4.54
CA TRP A 214 6.92 19.19 -4.51
C TRP A 214 6.53 19.76 -5.88
N ASP A 215 5.34 19.42 -6.38
CA ASP A 215 4.65 20.12 -7.46
C ASP A 215 3.47 20.94 -6.92
N TYR A 216 3.07 21.97 -7.65
CA TYR A 216 2.09 22.96 -7.22
C TYR A 216 1.06 23.20 -8.30
N PHE A 217 -0.20 23.44 -7.90
CA PHE A 217 -1.24 23.88 -8.79
C PHE A 217 -2.20 24.85 -8.07
N TYR A 218 -3.03 25.54 -8.84
CA TYR A 218 -4.05 26.47 -8.33
C TYR A 218 -5.42 26.11 -8.89
N ILE A 219 -6.42 26.00 -8.03
CA ILE A 219 -7.82 25.87 -8.39
C ILE A 219 -8.42 27.26 -8.37
N ASP A 220 -8.88 27.74 -9.53
CA ASP A 220 -9.55 29.03 -9.70
C ASP A 220 -11.01 28.78 -10.10
N GLN A 221 -11.92 29.10 -9.20
CA GLN A 221 -13.35 28.98 -9.41
C GLN A 221 -13.98 30.34 -9.74
N THR A 222 -13.18 31.39 -9.81
CA THR A 222 -13.66 32.72 -10.11
C THR A 222 -14.00 32.85 -11.61
N PRO A 223 -15.23 33.16 -12.02
CA PRO A 223 -15.54 33.40 -13.42
C PRO A 223 -14.72 34.56 -13.95
N PRO A 224 -14.25 34.49 -15.21
CA PRO A 224 -13.52 35.62 -15.80
C PRO A 224 -14.40 36.85 -15.80
N ALA A 225 -13.86 37.97 -15.34
CA ALA A 225 -14.58 39.27 -15.41
C ALA A 225 -14.80 39.63 -16.87
N VAL A 226 -16.08 39.77 -17.28
CA VAL A 226 -16.43 40.28 -18.58
C VAL A 226 -16.51 41.79 -18.48
N GLU A 227 -15.53 42.50 -19.02
CA GLU A 227 -15.67 43.96 -19.25
C GLU A 227 -16.55 44.19 -20.43
N GLU A 228 -17.65 44.92 -20.21
CA GLU A 228 -18.53 45.39 -21.30
C GLU A 228 -17.75 46.42 -22.12
N ILE A 229 -17.40 46.07 -23.35
CA ILE A 229 -16.82 47.05 -24.30
C ILE A 229 -17.95 47.99 -24.69
N GLN A 230 -18.01 49.17 -24.07
CA GLN A 230 -18.89 50.24 -24.52
C GLN A 230 -18.40 50.69 -25.89
N GLY A 231 -19.13 50.33 -26.93
CA GLY A 231 -18.92 50.85 -28.28
C GLY A 231 -19.20 52.35 -28.33
N SER A 232 -18.23 53.12 -28.74
CA SER A 232 -18.31 54.53 -29.07
C SER A 232 -18.98 54.75 -30.41
#